data_6b368de9f833ea7defd14b6a3c84e586
#
_entry.id   6b368de9f833ea7defd14b6a3c84e586
#
_cell.length_a   1.000
_cell.length_b   1.000
_cell.length_c   1.000
_cell.angle_alpha   90.00
_cell.angle_beta   90.00
_cell.angle_gamma   90.00
#
_symmetry.space_group_name_H-M   'P 1'
#
loop_
_entity.id
_entity.type
_entity.pdbx_description
1 polymer ?
#
loop_
_entity_poly.entity_id
_entity_poly.type
_entity_poly.pdbx_seq_one_letter_code
_entity_poly.pdbx_strand_id
1 'polypeptide(L)'
;MTTVEGIVRGKLTAGQRVLRVVNSSIVNVVLMIVALFWLIPTIGLFLTSLRSGGDSASSGWWTVFTKPAELTIQNYANLLQNPTITGSFWNTIVITVPATVLVVLVGSMAAYAFAWMTFPGRDWFLIVVIVLLAVPIQVALIPLARLFGALGIFGSVVGVILFHVAFGLPFAIFLLRNFFAQLPAELLEAARIDGAG
;
A
#
# COMPACT_ATOMS: atom_id res chain seq x y z
N MET A 1 -9.15 -27.63 37.42
CA MET A 1 -9.79 -27.81 36.11
C MET A 1 -11.19 -27.24 36.22
N THR A 2 -11.34 -25.94 36.03
CA THR A 2 -12.64 -25.26 35.99
C THR A 2 -12.70 -24.46 34.69
N THR A 3 -13.53 -24.96 33.81
CA THR A 3 -13.89 -24.50 32.49
C THR A 3 -14.31 -23.05 32.52
N VAL A 4 -13.54 -22.19 31.83
CA VAL A 4 -13.91 -20.81 31.47
C VAL A 4 -14.68 -20.86 30.14
N GLU A 5 -15.73 -21.64 30.09
CA GLU A 5 -16.73 -21.66 29.02
C GLU A 5 -18.02 -21.04 29.57
N GLY A 6 -18.25 -19.80 29.27
CA GLY A 6 -19.50 -19.17 29.69
C GLY A 6 -19.56 -17.65 29.64
N ILE A 7 -18.85 -17.00 28.71
CA ILE A 7 -19.23 -15.62 28.36
C ILE A 7 -20.51 -15.74 27.53
N VAL A 8 -21.61 -15.87 28.27
CA VAL A 8 -22.98 -15.80 27.80
C VAL A 8 -23.11 -14.55 26.92
N ARG A 9 -23.28 -14.73 25.62
CA ARG A 9 -23.80 -13.69 24.74
C ARG A 9 -25.24 -13.35 25.21
N GLY A 10 -25.34 -12.53 26.23
CA GLY A 10 -26.62 -12.06 26.76
C GLY A 10 -27.39 -11.45 25.62
N LYS A 11 -28.61 -11.94 25.38
CA LYS A 11 -29.54 -11.32 24.42
C LYS A 11 -29.71 -9.88 24.81
N LEU A 12 -29.26 -8.95 23.96
CA LEU A 12 -29.43 -7.52 24.20
C LEU A 12 -30.91 -7.22 24.44
N THR A 13 -31.21 -6.47 25.49
CA THR A 13 -32.55 -5.97 25.73
C THR A 13 -32.99 -5.08 24.56
N ALA A 14 -34.29 -4.92 24.38
CA ALA A 14 -34.84 -4.07 23.33
C ALA A 14 -34.23 -2.65 23.36
N GLY A 15 -34.08 -2.06 24.54
CA GLY A 15 -33.43 -0.76 24.72
C GLY A 15 -31.98 -0.73 24.30
N GLN A 16 -31.20 -1.77 24.61
CA GLN A 16 -29.80 -1.87 24.21
C GLN A 16 -29.66 -2.06 22.68
N ARG A 17 -30.59 -2.74 22.01
CA ARG A 17 -30.62 -2.82 20.55
C ARG A 17 -30.89 -1.48 19.90
N VAL A 18 -31.90 -0.74 20.41
CA VAL A 18 -32.24 0.61 19.94
C VAL A 18 -31.05 1.55 20.11
N LEU A 19 -30.42 1.59 21.28
CA LEU A 19 -29.23 2.40 21.52
C LEU A 19 -28.07 2.03 20.62
N ARG A 20 -27.84 0.76 20.36
CA ARG A 20 -26.79 0.31 19.43
C ARG A 20 -27.07 0.74 17.99
N VAL A 21 -28.29 0.59 17.52
CA VAL A 21 -28.71 0.99 16.17
C VAL A 21 -28.59 2.51 16.02
N VAL A 22 -29.11 3.30 16.98
CA VAL A 22 -29.01 4.76 16.95
C VAL A 22 -27.56 5.23 16.97
N ASN A 23 -26.74 4.69 17.87
CA ASN A 23 -25.31 5.04 17.93
C ASN A 23 -24.56 4.65 16.64
N SER A 24 -24.83 3.46 16.09
CA SER A 24 -24.26 3.04 14.81
C SER A 24 -24.70 3.94 13.64
N SER A 25 -25.97 4.37 13.63
CA SER A 25 -26.48 5.27 12.59
C SER A 25 -25.85 6.66 12.68
N ILE A 26 -25.71 7.22 13.87
CA ILE A 26 -25.03 8.50 14.06
C ILE A 26 -23.57 8.42 13.63
N VAL A 27 -22.85 7.38 14.05
CA VAL A 27 -21.45 7.15 13.63
C VAL A 27 -21.35 7.04 12.10
N ASN A 28 -22.24 6.27 11.47
CA ASN A 28 -22.23 6.12 10.01
C ASN A 28 -22.52 7.45 9.30
N VAL A 29 -23.46 8.26 9.81
CA VAL A 29 -23.73 9.58 9.24
C VAL A 29 -22.52 10.51 9.37
N VAL A 30 -21.88 10.55 10.54
CA VAL A 30 -20.65 11.33 10.74
C VAL A 30 -19.54 10.87 9.81
N LEU A 31 -19.31 9.57 9.71
CA LEU A 31 -18.31 9.00 8.79
C LEU A 31 -18.61 9.34 7.33
N MET A 32 -19.89 9.31 6.93
CA MET A 32 -20.31 9.70 5.58
C MET A 32 -20.02 11.18 5.31
N ILE A 33 -20.34 12.05 6.25
CA ILE A 33 -20.06 13.51 6.12
C ILE A 33 -18.55 13.74 5.99
N VAL A 34 -17.75 13.11 6.85
CA VAL A 34 -16.29 13.19 6.80
C VAL A 34 -15.76 12.66 5.45
N ALA A 35 -16.25 11.51 5.00
CA ALA A 35 -15.85 10.94 3.72
C ALA A 35 -16.20 11.85 2.55
N LEU A 36 -17.41 12.40 2.52
CA LEU A 36 -17.83 13.37 1.49
C LEU A 36 -16.96 14.63 1.51
N PHE A 37 -16.65 15.16 2.70
CA PHE A 37 -15.74 16.29 2.83
C PHE A 37 -14.34 15.99 2.27
N TRP A 38 -13.81 14.82 2.55
CA TRP A 38 -12.51 14.37 1.99
C TRP A 38 -12.53 14.10 0.49
N LEU A 39 -13.69 13.80 -0.08
CA LEU A 39 -13.84 13.63 -1.52
C LEU A 39 -13.83 14.97 -2.29
N ILE A 40 -14.19 16.09 -1.66
CA ILE A 40 -14.26 17.40 -2.33
C ILE A 40 -12.96 17.78 -3.05
N PRO A 41 -11.76 17.72 -2.40
CA PRO A 41 -10.52 18.04 -3.10
C PRO A 41 -10.23 17.10 -4.27
N THR A 42 -10.49 15.81 -4.09
CA THR A 42 -10.23 14.79 -5.11
C THR A 42 -11.12 14.98 -6.33
N ILE A 43 -12.43 15.18 -6.12
CA ILE A 43 -13.40 15.47 -7.17
C ILE A 43 -13.05 16.80 -7.83
N GLY A 44 -12.69 17.83 -7.05
CA GLY A 44 -12.29 19.13 -7.56
C GLY A 44 -11.08 19.04 -8.49
N LEU A 45 -10.03 18.32 -8.09
CA LEU A 45 -8.86 18.09 -8.94
C LEU A 45 -9.22 17.31 -10.22
N PHE A 46 -10.03 16.26 -10.08
CA PHE A 46 -10.48 15.46 -11.22
C PHE A 46 -11.27 16.33 -12.22
N LEU A 47 -12.26 17.11 -11.76
CA LEU A 47 -13.03 17.98 -12.63
C LEU A 47 -12.17 19.09 -13.23
N THR A 48 -11.23 19.65 -12.47
CA THR A 48 -10.29 20.65 -12.99
C THR A 48 -9.39 20.05 -14.07
N SER A 49 -8.96 18.81 -13.96
CA SER A 49 -8.14 18.13 -14.98
C SER A 49 -8.86 17.96 -16.32
N LEU A 50 -10.19 17.94 -16.29
CA LEU A 50 -11.07 17.87 -17.47
C LEU A 50 -11.49 19.26 -17.99
N ARG A 51 -10.86 20.34 -17.55
CA ARG A 51 -11.16 21.72 -18.01
C ARG A 51 -9.93 22.32 -18.66
N SER A 52 -10.18 23.28 -19.58
CA SER A 52 -9.07 24.05 -20.18
C SER A 52 -8.30 24.83 -19.10
N GLY A 53 -7.04 25.19 -19.38
CA GLY A 53 -6.27 26.04 -18.48
C GLY A 53 -6.89 27.42 -18.28
N GLY A 54 -7.52 27.96 -19.32
CA GLY A 54 -8.22 29.24 -19.25
C GLY A 54 -9.46 29.22 -18.37
N ASP A 55 -10.30 28.18 -18.51
CA ASP A 55 -11.49 28.01 -17.68
C ASP A 55 -11.13 27.76 -16.22
N SER A 56 -10.08 26.96 -15.98
CA SER A 56 -9.59 26.65 -14.63
C SER A 56 -8.97 27.87 -13.94
N ALA A 57 -8.38 28.81 -14.68
CA ALA A 57 -7.84 30.05 -14.14
C ALA A 57 -8.92 31.09 -13.85
N SER A 58 -10.04 31.07 -14.59
CA SER A 58 -11.10 32.07 -14.51
C SER A 58 -12.23 31.73 -13.54
N SER A 59 -12.44 30.43 -13.23
CA SER A 59 -13.56 29.98 -12.43
C SER A 59 -13.24 28.68 -11.68
N GLY A 60 -14.01 28.38 -10.60
CA GLY A 60 -13.86 27.17 -9.84
C GLY A 60 -14.40 25.92 -10.55
N TRP A 61 -13.92 24.73 -10.14
CA TRP A 61 -14.30 23.44 -10.73
C TRP A 61 -15.81 23.16 -10.69
N TRP A 62 -16.54 23.76 -9.75
CA TRP A 62 -17.99 23.58 -9.60
C TRP A 62 -18.81 24.20 -10.75
N THR A 63 -18.21 25.08 -11.58
CA THR A 63 -18.91 25.67 -12.75
C THR A 63 -19.24 24.63 -13.81
N VAL A 64 -18.56 23.47 -13.80
CA VAL A 64 -18.86 22.34 -14.68
C VAL A 64 -20.33 21.89 -14.58
N PHE A 65 -20.94 21.98 -13.39
CA PHE A 65 -22.34 21.60 -13.18
C PHE A 65 -23.34 22.55 -13.87
N THR A 66 -22.93 23.78 -14.13
CA THR A 66 -23.75 24.77 -14.81
C THR A 66 -23.32 24.98 -16.26
N LYS A 67 -22.06 24.64 -16.59
CA LYS A 67 -21.46 24.79 -17.91
C LYS A 67 -20.72 23.52 -18.32
N PRO A 68 -21.41 22.41 -18.59
CA PRO A 68 -20.76 21.15 -18.95
C PRO A 68 -19.94 21.21 -20.24
N ALA A 69 -20.17 22.24 -21.10
CA ALA A 69 -19.37 22.48 -22.29
C ALA A 69 -17.90 22.86 -22.00
N GLU A 70 -17.54 23.23 -20.77
CA GLU A 70 -16.14 23.45 -20.35
C GLU A 70 -15.34 22.14 -20.19
N LEU A 71 -16.01 20.99 -20.22
CA LEU A 71 -15.34 19.69 -20.13
C LEU A 71 -14.58 19.35 -21.40
N THR A 72 -13.32 18.99 -21.24
CA THR A 72 -12.42 18.63 -22.33
C THR A 72 -11.41 17.57 -21.88
N ILE A 73 -10.99 16.70 -22.78
CA ILE A 73 -9.89 15.77 -22.57
C ILE A 73 -8.56 16.30 -23.12
N GLN A 74 -8.51 17.56 -23.55
CA GLN A 74 -7.33 18.10 -24.23
C GLN A 74 -6.08 18.07 -23.36
N ASN A 75 -6.22 18.27 -22.04
CA ASN A 75 -5.08 18.17 -21.13
C ASN A 75 -4.44 16.78 -21.18
N TYR A 76 -5.25 15.71 -21.19
CA TYR A 76 -4.76 14.34 -21.30
C TYR A 76 -4.17 14.05 -22.68
N ALA A 77 -4.79 14.55 -23.75
CA ALA A 77 -4.23 14.43 -25.09
C ALA A 77 -2.86 15.10 -25.20
N ASN A 78 -2.72 16.31 -24.65
CA ASN A 78 -1.45 17.04 -24.63
C ASN A 78 -0.38 16.29 -23.78
N LEU A 79 -0.77 15.70 -22.64
CA LEU A 79 0.14 14.90 -21.82
C LEU A 79 0.65 13.67 -22.58
N LEU A 80 -0.23 12.96 -23.25
CA LEU A 80 0.13 11.75 -24.01
C LEU A 80 0.99 12.07 -25.24
N GLN A 81 0.87 13.26 -25.79
CA GLN A 81 1.71 13.73 -26.92
C GLN A 81 3.07 14.28 -26.45
N ASN A 82 3.27 14.51 -25.16
CA ASN A 82 4.53 15.00 -24.63
C ASN A 82 5.52 13.85 -24.39
N PRO A 83 6.60 13.73 -25.18
CA PRO A 83 7.53 12.62 -25.10
C PRO A 83 8.28 12.55 -23.76
N THR A 84 8.48 13.68 -23.09
CA THR A 84 9.11 13.71 -21.76
C THR A 84 8.21 13.07 -20.71
N ILE A 85 6.92 13.36 -20.75
CA ILE A 85 5.95 12.84 -19.80
C ILE A 85 5.71 11.35 -20.04
N THR A 86 5.48 10.95 -21.29
CA THR A 86 5.28 9.55 -21.65
C THR A 86 6.53 8.71 -21.38
N GLY A 87 7.72 9.24 -21.65
CA GLY A 87 8.99 8.60 -21.29
C GLY A 87 9.17 8.43 -19.78
N SER A 88 8.85 9.46 -19.00
CA SER A 88 8.90 9.40 -17.52
C SER A 88 7.90 8.39 -16.97
N PHE A 89 6.70 8.32 -17.53
CA PHE A 89 5.69 7.34 -17.16
C PHE A 89 6.16 5.91 -17.44
N TRP A 90 6.75 5.69 -18.63
CA TRP A 90 7.34 4.40 -18.99
C TRP A 90 8.48 4.00 -18.05
N ASN A 91 9.39 4.92 -17.73
CA ASN A 91 10.46 4.67 -16.77
C ASN A 91 9.92 4.29 -15.39
N THR A 92 8.83 4.94 -14.96
CA THR A 92 8.16 4.59 -13.70
C THR A 92 7.67 3.14 -13.72
N ILE A 93 7.04 2.69 -14.80
CA ILE A 93 6.59 1.30 -14.95
C ILE A 93 7.78 0.33 -14.89
N VAL A 94 8.83 0.62 -15.66
CA VAL A 94 10.03 -0.22 -15.77
C VAL A 94 10.78 -0.33 -14.42
N ILE A 95 10.69 0.67 -13.56
CA ILE A 95 11.27 0.65 -12.22
C ILE A 95 10.31 -0.03 -11.23
N THR A 96 9.07 0.43 -11.18
CA THR A 96 8.12 0.05 -10.12
C THR A 96 7.70 -1.41 -10.23
N VAL A 97 7.40 -1.91 -11.44
CA VAL A 97 6.90 -3.28 -11.60
C VAL A 97 7.95 -4.31 -11.17
N PRO A 98 9.20 -4.28 -11.68
CA PRO A 98 10.21 -5.23 -11.22
C PRO A 98 10.56 -5.07 -9.73
N ALA A 99 10.65 -3.83 -9.22
CA ALA A 99 10.93 -3.60 -7.80
C ALA A 99 9.85 -4.21 -6.91
N THR A 100 8.57 -3.99 -7.24
CA THR A 100 7.43 -4.55 -6.47
C THR A 100 7.42 -6.07 -6.54
N VAL A 101 7.57 -6.64 -7.73
CA VAL A 101 7.62 -8.10 -7.92
C VAL A 101 8.74 -8.71 -7.09
N LEU A 102 9.94 -8.16 -7.13
CA LEU A 102 11.08 -8.65 -6.36
C LEU A 102 10.84 -8.52 -4.85
N VAL A 103 10.32 -7.39 -4.38
CA VAL A 103 9.99 -7.20 -2.95
C VAL A 103 8.96 -8.23 -2.48
N VAL A 104 7.90 -8.44 -3.25
CA VAL A 104 6.85 -9.40 -2.90
C VAL A 104 7.37 -10.83 -2.94
N LEU A 105 8.06 -11.23 -3.99
CA LEU A 105 8.59 -12.60 -4.13
C LEU A 105 9.63 -12.92 -3.05
N VAL A 106 10.69 -12.12 -2.95
CA VAL A 106 11.77 -12.36 -1.97
C VAL A 106 11.25 -12.17 -0.55
N GLY A 107 10.41 -11.15 -0.33
CA GLY A 107 9.76 -10.90 0.96
C GLY A 107 8.87 -12.05 1.40
N SER A 108 8.07 -12.64 0.49
CA SER A 108 7.22 -13.79 0.79
C SER A 108 8.04 -15.04 1.13
N MET A 109 9.10 -15.31 0.37
CA MET A 109 9.99 -16.46 0.65
C MET A 109 10.66 -16.32 2.02
N ALA A 110 11.20 -15.14 2.33
CA ALA A 110 11.82 -14.87 3.63
C ALA A 110 10.78 -14.91 4.77
N ALA A 111 9.60 -14.32 4.57
CA ALA A 111 8.52 -14.32 5.54
C ALA A 111 8.01 -15.73 5.84
N TYR A 112 7.88 -16.58 4.82
CA TYR A 112 7.55 -17.99 4.97
C TYR A 112 8.59 -18.72 5.82
N ALA A 113 9.88 -18.52 5.52
CA ALA A 113 10.96 -19.11 6.29
C ALA A 113 10.92 -18.68 7.77
N PHE A 114 10.70 -17.41 8.05
CA PHE A 114 10.58 -16.88 9.41
C PHE A 114 9.30 -17.32 10.15
N ALA A 115 8.22 -17.62 9.44
CA ALA A 115 6.97 -18.04 10.04
C ALA A 115 6.92 -19.55 10.31
N TRP A 116 7.35 -20.35 9.33
CA TRP A 116 7.07 -21.79 9.26
C TRP A 116 8.30 -22.70 9.34
N MET A 117 9.51 -22.16 9.08
CA MET A 117 10.72 -22.98 9.13
C MET A 117 11.47 -22.79 10.45
N THR A 118 12.15 -23.85 10.88
CA THR A 118 13.07 -23.82 12.02
C THR A 118 14.50 -23.86 11.50
N PHE A 119 15.29 -22.82 11.77
CA PHE A 119 16.70 -22.76 11.44
C PHE A 119 17.50 -22.00 12.50
N PRO A 120 18.81 -22.28 12.66
CA PRO A 120 19.62 -21.61 13.66
C PRO A 120 19.71 -20.10 13.36
N GLY A 121 19.51 -19.28 14.40
CA GLY A 121 19.58 -17.82 14.28
C GLY A 121 18.31 -17.14 13.76
N ARG A 122 17.21 -17.88 13.50
CA ARG A 122 15.95 -17.33 12.96
C ARG A 122 15.50 -16.06 13.67
N ASP A 123 15.44 -16.10 15.00
CA ASP A 123 14.92 -14.97 15.79
C ASP A 123 15.88 -13.79 15.78
N TRP A 124 17.20 -14.05 15.73
CA TRP A 124 18.21 -13.01 15.57
C TRP A 124 18.09 -12.30 14.20
N PHE A 125 17.98 -13.07 13.12
CA PHE A 125 17.77 -12.48 11.78
C PHE A 125 16.47 -11.69 11.70
N LEU A 126 15.40 -12.16 12.34
CA LEU A 126 14.16 -11.42 12.41
C LEU A 126 14.32 -10.09 13.16
N ILE A 127 15.07 -10.08 14.27
CA ILE A 127 15.39 -8.84 14.99
C ILE A 127 16.17 -7.88 14.09
N VAL A 128 17.15 -8.36 13.33
CA VAL A 128 17.90 -7.53 12.36
C VAL A 128 16.96 -6.91 11.33
N VAL A 129 16.03 -7.69 10.75
CA VAL A 129 15.03 -7.18 9.82
C VAL A 129 14.18 -6.07 10.44
N ILE A 130 13.76 -6.23 11.70
CA ILE A 130 12.97 -5.22 12.41
C ILE A 130 13.81 -3.95 12.67
N VAL A 131 15.07 -4.10 13.06
CA VAL A 131 15.98 -2.96 13.28
C VAL A 131 16.22 -2.18 11.98
N LEU A 132 16.29 -2.86 10.84
CA LEU A 132 16.45 -2.20 9.54
C LEU A 132 15.25 -1.30 9.19
N LEU A 133 14.05 -1.55 9.73
CA LEU A 133 12.90 -0.64 9.56
C LEU A 133 13.12 0.74 10.21
N ALA A 134 13.94 0.79 11.25
CA ALA A 134 14.24 2.03 11.96
C ALA A 134 15.35 2.86 11.28
N VAL A 135 16.03 2.32 10.26
CA VAL A 135 17.11 3.03 9.56
C VAL A 135 16.53 4.13 8.67
N PRO A 136 16.82 5.41 8.91
CA PRO A 136 16.37 6.48 8.04
C PRO A 136 17.02 6.35 6.65
N ILE A 137 16.20 6.39 5.60
CA ILE A 137 16.69 6.31 4.21
C ILE A 137 17.76 7.36 3.94
N GLN A 138 17.62 8.56 4.49
CA GLN A 138 18.54 9.68 4.30
C GLN A 138 19.97 9.35 4.75
N VAL A 139 20.13 8.58 5.81
CA VAL A 139 21.46 8.18 6.33
C VAL A 139 22.15 7.22 5.37
N ALA A 140 21.39 6.39 4.68
CA ALA A 140 21.92 5.38 3.75
C ALA A 140 22.23 5.93 2.35
N LEU A 141 21.70 7.11 1.97
CA LEU A 141 21.84 7.63 0.60
C LEU A 141 23.31 7.80 0.17
N ILE A 142 24.15 8.42 1.00
CA ILE A 142 25.55 8.67 0.65
C ILE A 142 26.37 7.37 0.57
N PRO A 143 26.33 6.47 1.56
CA PRO A 143 27.00 5.17 1.46
C PRO A 143 26.57 4.36 0.25
N LEU A 144 25.27 4.32 -0.04
CA LEU A 144 24.73 3.57 -1.19
C LEU A 144 25.12 4.21 -2.53
N ALA A 145 25.11 5.54 -2.62
CA ALA A 145 25.57 6.24 -3.81
C ALA A 145 27.04 5.89 -4.13
N ARG A 146 27.91 5.84 -3.11
CA ARG A 146 29.31 5.42 -3.24
C ARG A 146 29.43 3.96 -3.66
N LEU A 147 28.68 3.05 -3.04
CA LEU A 147 28.66 1.64 -3.39
C LEU A 147 28.18 1.43 -4.84
N PHE A 148 27.08 2.06 -5.23
CA PHE A 148 26.55 1.96 -6.59
C PHE A 148 27.49 2.60 -7.63
N GLY A 149 28.20 3.67 -7.26
CA GLY A 149 29.25 4.25 -8.08
C GLY A 149 30.42 3.28 -8.30
N ALA A 150 30.87 2.61 -7.24
CA ALA A 150 31.93 1.61 -7.31
C ALA A 150 31.52 0.37 -8.15
N LEU A 151 30.22 0.00 -8.12
CA LEU A 151 29.64 -1.09 -8.89
C LEU A 151 29.28 -0.66 -10.34
N GLY A 152 29.40 0.62 -10.69
CA GLY A 152 29.03 1.13 -12.02
C GLY A 152 27.53 1.18 -12.31
N ILE A 153 26.68 1.06 -11.29
CA ILE A 153 25.20 1.07 -11.42
C ILE A 153 24.54 2.33 -10.89
N PHE A 154 25.33 3.30 -10.42
CA PHE A 154 24.78 4.59 -9.97
C PHE A 154 24.10 5.33 -11.13
N GLY A 155 22.90 5.83 -10.88
CA GLY A 155 22.07 6.51 -11.91
C GLY A 155 21.42 5.58 -12.93
N SER A 156 21.59 4.27 -12.84
CA SER A 156 20.94 3.29 -13.71
C SER A 156 19.58 2.84 -13.16
N VAL A 157 18.70 2.38 -14.06
CA VAL A 157 17.40 1.76 -13.70
C VAL A 157 17.59 0.60 -12.73
N VAL A 158 18.63 -0.23 -12.95
CA VAL A 158 18.95 -1.38 -12.08
C VAL A 158 19.31 -0.89 -10.67
N GLY A 159 20.15 0.13 -10.55
CA GLY A 159 20.50 0.72 -9.26
C GLY A 159 19.26 1.22 -8.50
N VAL A 160 18.34 1.89 -9.18
CA VAL A 160 17.08 2.38 -8.57
C VAL A 160 16.20 1.21 -8.14
N ILE A 161 16.04 0.17 -8.95
CA ILE A 161 15.28 -1.04 -8.59
C ILE A 161 15.88 -1.69 -7.34
N LEU A 162 17.18 -1.92 -7.31
CA LEU A 162 17.87 -2.54 -6.17
C LEU A 162 17.74 -1.71 -4.89
N PHE A 163 17.80 -0.38 -5.01
CA PHE A 163 17.55 0.51 -3.89
C PHE A 163 16.15 0.31 -3.30
N HIS A 164 15.12 0.33 -4.14
CA HIS A 164 13.73 0.15 -3.69
C HIS A 164 13.49 -1.24 -3.11
N VAL A 165 14.09 -2.27 -3.70
CA VAL A 165 14.02 -3.64 -3.17
C VAL A 165 14.66 -3.72 -1.79
N ALA A 166 15.88 -3.20 -1.63
CA ALA A 166 16.61 -3.26 -0.37
C ALA A 166 15.83 -2.58 0.79
N PHE A 167 15.24 -1.42 0.54
CA PHE A 167 14.45 -0.71 1.55
C PHE A 167 13.02 -1.23 1.71
N GLY A 168 12.45 -1.84 0.68
CA GLY A 168 11.12 -2.43 0.74
C GLY A 168 11.07 -3.79 1.46
N LEU A 169 12.15 -4.57 1.36
CA LEU A 169 12.21 -5.92 1.91
C LEU A 169 11.93 -6.01 3.42
N PRO A 170 12.54 -5.20 4.30
CA PRO A 170 12.31 -5.33 5.73
C PRO A 170 10.83 -5.18 6.11
N PHE A 171 10.14 -4.21 5.51
CA PHE A 171 8.72 -3.99 5.76
C PHE A 171 7.85 -5.13 5.20
N ALA A 172 8.14 -5.57 3.97
CA ALA A 172 7.42 -6.67 3.35
C ALA A 172 7.58 -7.97 4.16
N ILE A 173 8.81 -8.30 4.59
CA ILE A 173 9.08 -9.48 5.41
C ILE A 173 8.33 -9.41 6.73
N PHE A 174 8.40 -8.27 7.42
CA PHE A 174 7.70 -8.08 8.70
C PHE A 174 6.19 -8.26 8.56
N LEU A 175 5.59 -7.62 7.57
CA LEU A 175 4.14 -7.66 7.33
C LEU A 175 3.67 -9.07 6.95
N LEU A 176 4.34 -9.66 5.96
CA LEU A 176 3.99 -10.99 5.44
C LEU A 176 4.24 -12.09 6.47
N ARG A 177 5.32 -12.00 7.25
CA ARG A 177 5.60 -12.95 8.33
C ARG A 177 4.49 -12.93 9.38
N ASN A 178 4.01 -11.75 9.77
CA ASN A 178 2.92 -11.64 10.73
C ASN A 178 1.61 -12.21 10.17
N PHE A 179 1.37 -12.04 8.87
CA PHE A 179 0.24 -12.66 8.18
C PHE A 179 0.37 -14.19 8.17
N PHE A 180 1.50 -14.73 7.72
CA PHE A 180 1.73 -16.17 7.66
C PHE A 180 1.68 -16.85 9.04
N ALA A 181 2.15 -16.18 10.09
CA ALA A 181 2.09 -16.72 11.45
C ALA A 181 0.66 -16.82 12.03
N GLN A 182 -0.33 -16.15 11.42
CA GLN A 182 -1.73 -16.23 11.84
C GLN A 182 -2.52 -17.31 11.07
N LEU A 183 -1.94 -17.90 10.02
CA LEU A 183 -2.60 -18.94 9.27
C LEU A 183 -2.61 -20.24 10.10
N PRO A 184 -3.76 -20.94 10.19
CA PRO A 184 -3.85 -22.23 10.87
C PRO A 184 -2.93 -23.28 10.21
N ALA A 185 -2.24 -24.08 11.02
CA ALA A 185 -1.34 -25.13 10.52
C ALA A 185 -2.08 -26.19 9.68
N GLU A 186 -3.35 -26.40 9.99
CA GLU A 186 -4.24 -27.33 9.29
C GLU A 186 -4.36 -27.05 7.80
N LEU A 187 -4.22 -25.78 7.37
CA LEU A 187 -4.23 -25.42 5.94
C LEU A 187 -3.02 -25.97 5.20
N LEU A 188 -1.83 -25.97 5.85
CA LEU A 188 -0.62 -26.53 5.28
C LEU A 188 -0.65 -28.05 5.28
N GLU A 189 -1.21 -28.66 6.33
CA GLU A 189 -1.39 -30.11 6.40
C GLU A 189 -2.35 -30.60 5.32
N ALA A 190 -3.47 -29.91 5.13
CA ALA A 190 -4.43 -30.23 4.06
C ALA A 190 -3.77 -30.12 2.66
N ALA A 191 -3.02 -29.04 2.39
CA ALA A 191 -2.31 -28.88 1.14
C ALA A 191 -1.30 -30.01 0.87
N ARG A 192 -0.59 -30.48 1.92
CA ARG A 192 0.33 -31.62 1.80
C ARG A 192 -0.39 -32.93 1.49
N ILE A 193 -1.55 -33.16 2.08
CA ILE A 193 -2.40 -34.35 1.78
C ILE A 193 -2.85 -34.29 0.32
N ASP A 194 -3.17 -33.12 -0.20
CA ASP A 194 -3.56 -32.89 -1.59
C ASP A 194 -2.36 -32.92 -2.58
N GLY A 195 -1.15 -33.19 -2.11
CA GLY A 195 0.05 -33.37 -2.93
C GLY A 195 0.86 -32.09 -3.20
N ALA A 196 0.58 -31.00 -2.50
CA ALA A 196 1.45 -29.82 -2.50
C ALA A 196 2.65 -30.08 -1.58
N GLY A 197 3.78 -30.49 -2.16
CA GLY A 197 5.04 -30.75 -1.45
C GLY A 197 5.99 -29.56 -1.47
#